data_3356ba5ad8fabe9bd598ad1acb46f002
#
_entry.id   3356ba5ad8fabe9bd598ad1acb46f002
#
_cell.length_a   1.000
_cell.length_b   1.000
_cell.length_c   1.000
_cell.angle_alpha   90.00
_cell.angle_beta   90.00
_cell.angle_gamma   90.00
#
_symmetry.space_group_name_H-M   'P 1'
#
loop_
_entity.id
_entity.type
_entity.pdbx_description
1 polymer ?
#
loop_
_entity_poly.entity_id
_entity_poly.type
_entity_poly.pdbx_seq_one_letter_code
_entity_poly.pdbx_strand_id
1 'polypeptide(L)'
;MEVIASGLAFPEGPVVMDDGSVILVEIQRGTLTRVSPSGDVDVIADLGGGPNGAALGPDGHCYVCNNGGFKWYNARDGRVFPGDQPDDYVSGSIQRVNLSTGAFETIYDQCDGEPLKGP
;
A
#
# COMPACT_ATOMS: atom_id res chain seq x y z
N MET A 1 -18.00 16.28 -9.25
CA MET A 1 -16.79 15.53 -8.79
C MET A 1 -16.14 14.91 -10.02
N GLU A 2 -14.84 15.07 -10.14
CA GLU A 2 -14.06 14.50 -11.24
C GLU A 2 -13.33 13.24 -10.77
N VAL A 3 -13.40 12.16 -11.56
CA VAL A 3 -12.64 10.93 -11.34
C VAL A 3 -11.34 11.04 -12.14
N ILE A 4 -10.18 11.01 -11.45
CA ILE A 4 -8.87 11.15 -12.06
C ILE A 4 -8.33 9.80 -12.53
N ALA A 5 -8.58 8.74 -11.78
CA ALA A 5 -8.15 7.38 -12.12
C ALA A 5 -9.17 6.35 -11.62
N SER A 6 -9.14 5.17 -12.24
CA SER A 6 -9.97 4.02 -11.87
C SER A 6 -9.20 2.73 -12.06
N GLY A 7 -9.78 1.59 -11.66
CA GLY A 7 -9.14 0.28 -11.78
C GLY A 7 -8.08 -0.01 -10.73
N LEU A 8 -8.01 0.79 -9.66
CA LEU A 8 -7.14 0.56 -8.52
C LEU A 8 -7.68 -0.61 -7.66
N ALA A 9 -6.78 -1.40 -7.12
CA ALA A 9 -7.12 -2.62 -6.38
C ALA A 9 -7.13 -2.36 -4.86
N PHE A 10 -8.25 -1.86 -4.36
CA PHE A 10 -8.51 -1.49 -2.98
C PHE A 10 -7.53 -0.38 -2.50
N PRO A 11 -7.68 0.84 -3.04
CA PRO A 11 -6.76 1.96 -2.74
C PRO A 11 -6.99 2.53 -1.34
N GLU A 12 -5.89 2.87 -0.67
CA GLU A 12 -5.86 3.45 0.67
C GLU A 12 -4.67 4.42 0.83
N GLY A 13 -4.69 5.18 1.92
CA GLY A 13 -3.59 6.02 2.36
C GLY A 13 -3.08 7.03 1.33
N PRO A 14 -3.95 7.85 0.71
CA PRO A 14 -3.51 8.80 -0.31
C PRO A 14 -2.70 9.95 0.27
N VAL A 15 -1.61 10.30 -0.41
CA VAL A 15 -0.76 11.46 -0.11
C VAL A 15 -0.65 12.31 -1.36
N VAL A 16 -1.07 13.56 -1.25
CA VAL A 16 -0.93 14.54 -2.35
C VAL A 16 0.49 15.08 -2.37
N MET A 17 1.13 15.01 -3.53
CA MET A 17 2.48 15.49 -3.75
C MET A 17 2.48 16.94 -4.27
N ASP A 18 3.62 17.63 -4.12
CA ASP A 18 3.76 19.03 -4.55
C ASP A 18 3.52 19.25 -6.04
N ASP A 19 3.81 18.23 -6.86
CA ASP A 19 3.57 18.25 -8.32
C ASP A 19 2.11 17.98 -8.70
N GLY A 20 1.22 17.79 -7.72
CA GLY A 20 -0.19 17.48 -7.93
C GLY A 20 -0.46 15.99 -8.17
N SER A 21 0.55 15.14 -8.22
CA SER A 21 0.33 13.70 -8.22
C SER A 21 -0.13 13.20 -6.86
N VAL A 22 -0.73 12.02 -6.84
CA VAL A 22 -1.14 11.33 -5.61
C VAL A 22 -0.39 10.01 -5.53
N ILE A 23 0.28 9.76 -4.43
CA ILE A 23 0.76 8.42 -4.10
C ILE A 23 -0.22 7.76 -3.15
N LEU A 24 -0.41 6.47 -3.30
CA LEU A 24 -1.34 5.68 -2.50
C LEU A 24 -0.89 4.23 -2.45
N VAL A 25 -1.40 3.50 -1.50
CA VAL A 25 -1.23 2.04 -1.47
C VAL A 25 -2.44 1.36 -2.07
N GLU A 26 -2.21 0.19 -2.69
CA GLU A 26 -3.27 -0.69 -3.16
C GLU A 26 -3.20 -1.99 -2.36
N ILE A 27 -4.08 -2.15 -1.38
CA ILE A 27 -4.01 -3.25 -0.42
C ILE A 27 -4.07 -4.60 -1.12
N GLN A 28 -5.00 -4.75 -2.06
CA GLN A 28 -5.18 -6.02 -2.78
C GLN A 28 -4.05 -6.30 -3.76
N ARG A 29 -3.55 -5.27 -4.45
CA ARG A 29 -2.43 -5.43 -5.39
C ARG A 29 -1.09 -5.60 -4.68
N GLY A 30 -0.96 -5.09 -3.46
CA GLY A 30 0.29 -5.13 -2.70
C GLY A 30 1.30 -4.09 -3.14
N THR A 31 0.86 -2.93 -3.65
CA THR A 31 1.75 -1.94 -4.25
C THR A 31 1.67 -0.57 -3.58
N LEU A 32 2.77 0.18 -3.73
CA LEU A 32 2.76 1.64 -3.62
C LEU A 32 2.67 2.19 -5.05
N THR A 33 1.66 3.01 -5.31
CA THR A 33 1.25 3.43 -6.65
C THR A 33 1.20 4.95 -6.71
N ARG A 34 1.56 5.51 -7.87
CA ARG A 34 1.43 6.95 -8.17
C ARG A 34 0.38 7.14 -9.24
N VAL A 35 -0.48 8.13 -9.03
CA VAL A 35 -1.43 8.63 -10.03
C VAL A 35 -1.03 10.06 -10.38
N SER A 36 -0.71 10.30 -11.66
CA SER A 36 -0.36 11.65 -12.14
C SER A 36 -1.59 12.56 -12.20
N PRO A 37 -1.42 13.89 -12.28
CA PRO A 37 -2.55 14.80 -12.47
C PRO A 37 -3.38 14.52 -13.74
N SER A 38 -2.77 13.88 -14.75
CA SER A 38 -3.46 13.46 -15.98
C SER A 38 -4.14 12.10 -15.88
N GLY A 39 -3.99 11.40 -14.74
CA GLY A 39 -4.63 10.11 -14.50
C GLY A 39 -3.79 8.89 -14.89
N ASP A 40 -2.52 9.06 -15.26
CA ASP A 40 -1.61 7.95 -15.51
C ASP A 40 -1.27 7.24 -14.20
N VAL A 41 -1.34 5.92 -14.22
CA VAL A 41 -1.12 5.07 -13.04
C VAL A 41 0.20 4.33 -13.20
N ASP A 42 1.13 4.57 -12.27
CA ASP A 42 2.46 3.95 -12.25
C ASP A 42 2.71 3.27 -10.90
N VAL A 43 3.13 2.02 -10.92
CA VAL A 43 3.56 1.30 -9.71
C VAL A 43 4.97 1.78 -9.34
N ILE A 44 5.12 2.33 -8.13
CA ILE A 44 6.42 2.75 -7.58
C ILE A 44 7.18 1.53 -7.05
N ALA A 45 6.49 0.67 -6.28
CA ALA A 45 7.08 -0.51 -5.67
C ALA A 45 6.03 -1.61 -5.49
N ASP A 46 6.44 -2.85 -5.73
CA ASP A 46 5.66 -4.05 -5.39
C ASP A 46 6.10 -4.53 -4.01
N LEU A 47 5.28 -4.21 -3.00
CA LEU A 47 5.61 -4.42 -1.60
C LEU A 47 5.19 -5.80 -1.09
N GLY A 48 4.26 -6.44 -1.79
CA GLY A 48 3.62 -7.67 -1.32
C GLY A 48 2.70 -7.42 -0.11
N GLY A 49 2.15 -8.49 0.45
CA GLY A 49 1.27 -8.43 1.60
C GLY A 49 0.03 -7.57 1.38
N GLY A 50 -0.23 -6.67 2.32
CA GLY A 50 -1.32 -5.72 2.26
C GLY A 50 -0.89 -4.33 2.77
N PRO A 51 -0.24 -3.51 1.93
CA PRO A 51 0.06 -2.15 2.30
C PRO A 51 -1.24 -1.37 2.53
N ASN A 52 -1.39 -0.77 3.71
CA ASN A 52 -2.65 -0.20 4.17
C ASN A 52 -2.59 1.29 4.50
N GLY A 53 -1.40 1.83 4.68
CA GLY A 53 -1.23 3.25 4.92
C GLY A 53 0.13 3.73 4.45
N ALA A 54 0.21 4.99 4.03
CA ALA A 54 1.42 5.61 3.55
C ALA A 54 1.60 7.01 4.12
N ALA A 55 2.83 7.39 4.43
CA ALA A 55 3.18 8.73 4.86
C ALA A 55 4.58 9.10 4.38
N LEU A 56 4.79 10.37 4.06
CA LEU A 56 6.11 10.90 3.77
C LEU A 56 6.88 11.14 5.06
N GLY A 57 8.10 10.65 5.10
CA GLY A 57 9.04 10.94 6.18
C GLY A 57 9.86 12.21 5.90
N PRO A 58 10.55 12.73 6.93
CA PRO A 58 11.38 13.92 6.79
C PRO A 58 12.62 13.71 5.89
N ASP A 59 12.96 12.46 5.61
CA ASP A 59 14.05 12.06 4.72
C ASP A 59 13.63 11.95 3.23
N GLY A 60 12.37 12.29 2.91
CA GLY A 60 11.81 12.20 1.56
C GLY A 60 11.44 10.79 1.11
N HIS A 61 11.57 9.78 1.96
CA HIS A 61 11.09 8.44 1.71
C HIS A 61 9.63 8.29 2.11
N CYS A 62 8.96 7.32 1.51
CA CYS A 62 7.61 6.94 1.90
C CYS A 62 7.66 5.77 2.90
N TYR A 63 6.98 5.93 4.01
CA TYR A 63 6.83 4.89 5.02
C TYR A 63 5.46 4.25 4.87
N VAL A 64 5.44 2.93 4.75
CA VAL A 64 4.23 2.16 4.49
C VAL A 64 3.98 1.19 5.64
N CYS A 65 2.76 1.25 6.19
CA CYS A 65 2.27 0.23 7.11
C CYS A 65 1.70 -0.92 6.28
N ASN A 66 2.29 -2.10 6.39
CA ASN A 66 1.86 -3.30 5.70
C ASN A 66 1.22 -4.25 6.72
N ASN A 67 -0.01 -4.66 6.49
CA ASN A 67 -0.73 -5.54 7.40
C ASN A 67 -0.43 -7.04 7.21
N GLY A 68 0.39 -7.40 6.21
CA GLY A 68 0.74 -8.78 5.90
C GLY A 68 -0.20 -9.47 4.90
N GLY A 69 -1.29 -8.82 4.53
CA GLY A 69 -2.21 -9.32 3.50
C GLY A 69 -3.52 -9.88 4.03
N PHE A 70 -4.42 -10.10 3.08
CA PHE A 70 -5.74 -10.69 3.31
C PHE A 70 -6.03 -11.76 2.27
N LYS A 71 -6.92 -12.70 2.60
CA LYS A 71 -7.69 -13.44 1.62
C LYS A 71 -8.75 -12.52 1.03
N TRP A 72 -8.96 -12.58 -0.27
CA TRP A 72 -9.88 -11.70 -0.96
C TRP A 72 -11.09 -12.46 -1.48
N TYR A 73 -12.25 -11.90 -1.30
CA TYR A 73 -13.52 -12.47 -1.74
C TYR A 73 -14.22 -11.55 -2.73
N ASN A 74 -14.70 -12.13 -3.81
CA ASN A 74 -15.46 -11.41 -4.82
C ASN A 74 -16.95 -11.68 -4.63
N ALA A 75 -17.74 -10.62 -4.44
CA ALA A 75 -19.19 -10.72 -4.44
C ALA A 75 -19.75 -10.84 -5.87
N ARG A 76 -20.97 -11.35 -5.99
CA ARG A 76 -21.64 -11.49 -7.30
C ARG A 76 -21.87 -10.17 -8.03
N ASP A 77 -21.95 -9.06 -7.30
CA ASP A 77 -22.10 -7.69 -7.84
C ASP A 77 -20.76 -7.03 -8.23
N GLY A 78 -19.66 -7.77 -8.20
CA GLY A 78 -18.32 -7.29 -8.56
C GLY A 78 -17.56 -6.59 -7.43
N ARG A 79 -18.15 -6.44 -6.25
CA ARG A 79 -17.43 -5.89 -5.09
C ARG A 79 -16.40 -6.88 -4.58
N VAL A 80 -15.29 -6.35 -4.07
CA VAL A 80 -14.19 -7.11 -3.51
C VAL A 80 -14.10 -6.81 -2.01
N PHE A 81 -13.97 -7.86 -1.19
CA PHE A 81 -13.89 -7.75 0.26
C PHE A 81 -12.64 -8.42 0.80
N PRO A 82 -11.94 -7.78 1.77
CA PRO A 82 -10.92 -8.45 2.54
C PRO A 82 -11.57 -9.45 3.51
N GLY A 83 -10.93 -10.58 3.69
CA GLY A 83 -11.32 -11.59 4.66
C GLY A 83 -10.26 -11.81 5.72
N ASP A 84 -10.07 -13.06 6.10
CA ASP A 84 -9.06 -13.46 7.06
C ASP A 84 -7.63 -13.26 6.51
N GLN A 85 -6.65 -13.40 7.39
CA GLN A 85 -5.24 -13.44 7.01
C GLN A 85 -4.97 -14.59 6.04
N PRO A 86 -4.01 -14.43 5.10
CA PRO A 86 -3.62 -15.51 4.20
C PRO A 86 -2.96 -16.66 4.99
N ASP A 87 -2.98 -17.87 4.41
CA ASP A 87 -2.44 -19.06 5.06
C ASP A 87 -0.93 -18.96 5.34
N ASP A 88 -0.20 -18.18 4.54
CA ASP A 88 1.23 -17.90 4.66
C ASP A 88 1.55 -16.61 5.46
N TYR A 89 0.57 -16.10 6.19
CA TYR A 89 0.76 -14.91 7.01
C TYR A 89 1.87 -15.07 8.04
N VAL A 90 2.75 -14.09 8.12
CA VAL A 90 3.86 -14.06 9.10
C VAL A 90 3.67 -12.91 10.10
N SER A 91 3.60 -11.68 9.61
CA SER A 91 3.47 -10.48 10.45
C SER A 91 3.03 -9.29 9.61
N GLY A 92 2.61 -8.23 10.30
CA GLY A 92 2.64 -6.89 9.73
C GLY A 92 4.06 -6.35 9.68
N SER A 93 4.27 -5.22 9.02
CA SER A 93 5.57 -4.57 8.92
C SER A 93 5.47 -3.08 8.65
N ILE A 94 6.56 -2.37 8.93
CA ILE A 94 6.78 -1.00 8.45
C ILE A 94 7.87 -1.06 7.40
N GLN A 95 7.57 -0.57 6.22
CA GLN A 95 8.47 -0.54 5.07
C GLN A 95 8.83 0.89 4.72
N ARG A 96 10.07 1.11 4.29
CA ARG A 96 10.60 2.40 3.86
C ARG A 96 10.91 2.31 2.38
N VAL A 97 10.32 3.18 1.59
CA VAL A 97 10.37 3.14 0.12
C VAL A 97 11.05 4.39 -0.42
N ASN A 98 12.05 4.19 -1.28
CA ASN A 98 12.64 5.26 -2.09
C ASN A 98 11.71 5.56 -3.27
N LEU A 99 11.11 6.75 -3.28
CA LEU A 99 10.14 7.13 -4.32
C LEU A 99 10.76 7.32 -5.71
N SER A 100 12.05 7.56 -5.80
CA SER A 100 12.74 7.76 -7.08
C SER A 100 13.13 6.44 -7.75
N THR A 101 13.49 5.43 -6.96
CA THR A 101 14.00 4.14 -7.46
C THR A 101 13.01 2.99 -7.29
N GLY A 102 12.03 3.12 -6.37
CA GLY A 102 11.15 2.05 -5.97
C GLY A 102 11.80 1.02 -5.03
N ALA A 103 13.08 1.17 -4.71
CA ALA A 103 13.76 0.30 -3.76
C ALA A 103 13.14 0.46 -2.37
N PHE A 104 12.94 -0.66 -1.67
CA PHE A 104 12.35 -0.64 -0.34
C PHE A 104 13.01 -1.66 0.59
N GLU A 105 12.83 -1.42 1.88
CA GLU A 105 13.27 -2.30 2.94
C GLU A 105 12.21 -2.38 4.04
N THR A 106 12.12 -3.52 4.70
CA THR A 106 11.35 -3.66 5.93
C THR A 106 12.21 -3.17 7.08
N ILE A 107 11.77 -2.11 7.76
CA ILE A 107 12.51 -1.54 8.90
C ILE A 107 12.04 -2.08 10.24
N TYR A 108 10.77 -2.46 10.35
CA TYR A 108 10.21 -3.09 11.54
C TYR A 108 9.20 -4.17 11.16
N ASP A 109 9.29 -5.33 11.79
CA ASP A 109 8.33 -6.44 11.68
C ASP A 109 7.96 -7.02 13.05
N GLN A 110 8.58 -6.50 14.11
CA GLN A 110 8.35 -6.93 15.49
C GLN A 110 8.55 -5.78 16.49
N CYS A 111 8.00 -5.93 17.68
CA CYS A 111 8.21 -5.06 18.81
C CYS A 111 8.44 -5.95 20.05
N ASP A 112 9.54 -5.73 20.76
CA ASP A 112 9.93 -6.51 21.95
C ASP A 112 9.89 -8.03 21.75
N GLY A 113 10.29 -8.50 20.56
CA GLY A 113 10.30 -9.91 20.20
C GLY A 113 8.96 -10.48 19.74
N GLU A 114 7.89 -9.70 19.77
CA GLU A 114 6.57 -10.11 19.28
C GLU A 114 6.33 -9.58 17.86
N PRO A 115 5.84 -10.43 16.95
CA PRO A 115 5.51 -9.99 15.59
C PRO A 115 4.49 -8.85 15.57
N LEU A 116 4.67 -7.88 14.68
CA LEU A 116 3.67 -6.84 14.44
C LEU A 116 2.40 -7.49 13.89
N LYS A 117 1.26 -7.05 14.40
CA LYS A 117 -0.04 -7.46 13.87
C LYS A 117 -0.61 -6.30 13.06
N GLY A 118 -1.07 -6.60 11.88
CA GLY A 118 -1.75 -5.63 11.05
C GLY A 118 -3.17 -5.34 11.54
N PRO A 119 -3.73 -4.20 11.14
CA PRO A 119 -5.13 -3.90 11.37
C PRO A 119 -6.04 -4.81 10.56
#